data_b8e512f44369d11b663418ef7ab402f6
#
_entry.id   b8e512f44369d11b663418ef7ab402f6
#
_cell.length_a   1.000
_cell.length_b   1.000
_cell.length_c   1.000
_cell.angle_alpha   90.00
_cell.angle_beta   90.00
_cell.angle_gamma   90.00
#
_symmetry.space_group_name_H-M   'P 1'
#
loop_
_entity.id
_entity.type
_entity.pdbx_description
1 polymer ?
#
loop_
_entity_poly.entity_id
_entity_poly.type
_entity_poly.pdbx_seq_one_letter_code
_entity_poly.pdbx_strand_id
1 'polypeptide(L)'
;MFGRGTVWSVLRRGKEACGGFHKLRGTPFSYSSSSTPFKFLSPPVSTHCFHAFRSQLIPKGHHVHVPQMRNFSKMVSAEQKEEGLKLLVSGGSRAQKLVGIWLFGSAAWVFSMVVLGGLTRLTRSGLSMTDWKFTGTLPPFSDEEWLQEFDKYKQSPEYKRVNRGMKIEEFKFIYWMEYAHRMWGRALAVMFALPYSYFLHKGYITLRLGLRLSALFALGAGQGLIGWWMVKSGLEEPPSEYSQPRVSPYRLAAHLTSAFAIYCGLFWTALSVVMPEPPAESLTWVRGAAKVRRLALPISILVGLTAVSGAFVAGNDAGHAFNTFPKMGDTWIPGDIFEMKPLIRNFFENTATVQLDHRILATATLISVSILWWSTRKLEIHPAVRSVIGGAVGMATLQVTLGISTLLSYVPVSLGTAHQAGALTLLTFMLLLNHTVRRPSLSLLKSLPQVGKAH
;
A
#
# COMPACT_ATOMS: atom_id res chain seq x y z
N MET A 1 -4.16 -55.96 -0.07
CA MET A 1 -5.48 -56.64 0.00
C MET A 1 -6.56 -55.61 0.16
N PHE A 2 -7.38 -55.49 -0.83
CA PHE A 2 -8.78 -55.03 -0.90
C PHE A 2 -9.20 -53.75 -0.15
N GLY A 3 -9.92 -52.77 -0.71
CA GLY A 3 -10.74 -52.78 -1.93
C GLY A 3 -11.24 -51.37 -2.26
N ARG A 4 -11.42 -51.15 -3.52
CA ARG A 4 -12.08 -50.01 -4.19
C ARG A 4 -13.59 -49.99 -3.89
N GLY A 5 -14.13 -48.75 -3.81
CA GLY A 5 -15.59 -48.55 -3.77
C GLY A 5 -16.00 -47.20 -4.33
N THR A 6 -16.28 -47.18 -5.60
CA THR A 6 -16.98 -46.22 -6.46
C THR A 6 -18.38 -45.90 -5.94
N VAL A 7 -18.78 -44.59 -5.93
CA VAL A 7 -20.20 -44.23 -6.22
C VAL A 7 -20.22 -42.95 -7.06
N TRP A 8 -20.46 -43.13 -8.32
CA TRP A 8 -21.02 -42.17 -9.28
C TRP A 8 -22.51 -42.43 -9.40
N SER A 9 -23.26 -41.41 -9.65
CA SER A 9 -24.60 -41.26 -10.18
C SER A 9 -25.60 -40.63 -9.21
N VAL A 10 -26.01 -39.38 -9.52
CA VAL A 10 -27.35 -39.08 -10.04
C VAL A 10 -27.35 -37.63 -10.52
N LEU A 11 -27.26 -37.46 -11.83
CA LEU A 11 -27.70 -36.26 -12.56
C LEU A 11 -28.58 -36.78 -13.70
N ARG A 12 -29.82 -36.39 -13.72
CA ARG A 12 -30.68 -36.07 -14.90
C ARG A 12 -32.14 -36.27 -14.55
N ARG A 13 -32.88 -35.20 -14.64
CA ARG A 13 -34.15 -35.03 -15.37
C ARG A 13 -35.03 -34.00 -14.68
N GLY A 14 -35.57 -33.15 -15.53
CA GLY A 14 -36.74 -32.34 -15.25
C GLY A 14 -36.80 -31.08 -16.09
N LYS A 15 -36.98 -31.24 -17.43
CA LYS A 15 -37.55 -30.21 -18.29
C LYS A 15 -39.06 -30.34 -18.30
N GLU A 16 -39.73 -29.20 -18.58
CA GLU A 16 -41.13 -29.00 -19.05
C GLU A 16 -42.17 -28.76 -17.96
N ALA A 17 -42.78 -27.59 -17.92
CA ALA A 17 -44.00 -27.21 -18.65
C ALA A 17 -44.45 -25.79 -18.23
N CYS A 18 -44.54 -24.92 -19.18
CA CYS A 18 -45.71 -24.19 -19.71
C CYS A 18 -46.72 -23.54 -18.74
N GLY A 19 -46.91 -22.24 -18.94
CA GLY A 19 -48.22 -21.71 -19.22
C GLY A 19 -48.77 -20.67 -18.25
N GLY A 20 -49.09 -19.47 -18.73
CA GLY A 20 -50.10 -18.67 -18.08
C GLY A 20 -49.91 -17.16 -18.12
N PHE A 21 -50.40 -16.56 -19.16
CA PHE A 21 -50.69 -15.12 -19.35
C PHE A 21 -51.39 -14.47 -18.14
N HIS A 22 -50.96 -13.20 -17.77
CA HIS A 22 -51.93 -12.14 -17.60
C HIS A 22 -51.26 -10.76 -17.77
N LYS A 23 -51.74 -10.05 -18.80
CA LYS A 23 -51.52 -8.60 -19.03
C LYS A 23 -52.35 -7.81 -18.02
N LEU A 24 -51.77 -6.83 -17.37
CA LEU A 24 -52.51 -5.65 -16.91
C LEU A 24 -51.79 -4.39 -17.38
N ARG A 25 -52.53 -3.58 -18.13
CA ARG A 25 -52.24 -2.22 -18.60
C ARG A 25 -52.31 -1.24 -17.43
N GLY A 26 -51.40 -0.26 -17.40
CA GLY A 26 -51.51 0.89 -16.55
C GLY A 26 -50.57 2.02 -17.05
N THR A 27 -51.13 2.92 -17.78
CA THR A 27 -50.89 4.32 -18.15
C THR A 27 -49.59 5.04 -17.76
N PRO A 28 -49.06 5.87 -18.67
CA PRO A 28 -47.81 6.61 -18.47
C PRO A 28 -48.07 7.96 -17.75
N PHE A 29 -47.29 8.22 -16.70
CA PHE A 29 -47.17 9.57 -16.14
C PHE A 29 -46.02 10.29 -16.84
N SER A 30 -46.37 11.34 -17.57
CA SER A 30 -45.46 12.32 -18.13
C SER A 30 -44.97 13.28 -17.03
N TYR A 31 -43.67 13.39 -16.83
CA TYR A 31 -43.07 14.50 -16.11
C TYR A 31 -42.29 15.39 -17.11
N SER A 32 -42.73 16.63 -17.18
CA SER A 32 -42.15 17.68 -18.01
C SER A 32 -40.78 18.10 -17.45
N SER A 33 -39.82 18.17 -18.36
CA SER A 33 -38.51 18.77 -18.16
C SER A 33 -38.63 20.30 -18.17
N SER A 34 -38.28 20.98 -17.08
CA SER A 34 -37.90 22.38 -17.09
C SER A 34 -36.43 22.51 -16.69
N SER A 35 -35.61 22.75 -17.70
CA SER A 35 -34.21 23.11 -17.60
C SER A 35 -34.06 24.57 -17.23
N THR A 36 -33.43 24.87 -16.09
CA THR A 36 -32.84 26.19 -15.84
C THR A 36 -31.36 26.01 -15.46
N PRO A 37 -30.43 26.73 -16.10
CA PRO A 37 -29.01 26.61 -15.80
C PRO A 37 -28.64 27.46 -14.59
N PHE A 38 -28.10 26.83 -13.55
CA PHE A 38 -27.49 27.52 -12.40
C PHE A 38 -26.14 28.11 -12.85
N LYS A 39 -26.07 29.43 -12.97
CA LYS A 39 -24.80 30.17 -13.06
C LYS A 39 -24.15 30.23 -11.70
N PHE A 40 -22.96 29.63 -11.56
CA PHE A 40 -22.06 29.87 -10.45
C PHE A 40 -21.47 31.28 -10.58
N LEU A 41 -21.89 32.19 -9.73
CA LEU A 41 -21.23 33.47 -9.47
C LEU A 41 -20.28 33.28 -8.31
N SER A 42 -18.98 33.33 -8.56
CA SER A 42 -17.93 33.43 -7.55
C SER A 42 -17.88 34.86 -7.02
N PRO A 43 -17.94 35.08 -5.70
CA PRO A 43 -17.68 36.42 -5.14
C PRO A 43 -16.16 36.68 -5.07
N PRO A 44 -15.70 37.92 -5.25
CA PRO A 44 -14.29 38.29 -5.11
C PRO A 44 -13.88 38.26 -3.64
N VAL A 45 -12.78 37.57 -3.35
CA VAL A 45 -12.17 37.54 -2.02
C VAL A 45 -11.50 38.90 -1.75
N SER A 46 -12.12 39.69 -0.88
CA SER A 46 -11.56 40.94 -0.36
C SER A 46 -10.47 40.63 0.67
N THR A 47 -9.25 41.10 0.39
CA THR A 47 -8.04 40.96 1.21
C THR A 47 -8.03 41.80 2.50
N HIS A 48 -9.13 42.41 2.89
CA HIS A 48 -9.17 43.32 4.05
C HIS A 48 -9.67 42.73 5.37
N CYS A 49 -10.03 41.45 5.44
CA CYS A 49 -10.60 40.85 6.68
C CYS A 49 -9.57 40.20 7.63
N PHE A 50 -8.27 40.19 7.30
CA PHE A 50 -7.25 39.54 8.17
C PHE A 50 -6.61 40.46 9.23
N HIS A 51 -6.87 41.77 9.21
CA HIS A 51 -6.30 42.71 10.17
C HIS A 51 -7.20 43.04 11.39
N ALA A 52 -8.48 42.70 11.37
CA ALA A 52 -9.42 43.07 12.43
C ALA A 52 -9.54 42.02 13.57
N PHE A 53 -8.98 40.80 13.41
CA PHE A 53 -9.08 39.75 14.44
C PHE A 53 -7.90 39.68 15.42
N ARG A 54 -6.93 40.62 15.33
CA ARG A 54 -5.71 40.63 16.15
C ARG A 54 -5.78 41.54 17.38
N SER A 55 -6.84 42.26 17.62
CA SER A 55 -6.89 43.31 18.66
C SER A 55 -7.81 43.07 19.86
N GLN A 56 -8.50 41.94 19.98
CA GLN A 56 -9.50 41.76 21.07
C GLN A 56 -9.29 40.56 22.00
N LEU A 57 -8.19 39.82 21.98
CA LEU A 57 -7.95 38.71 22.92
C LEU A 57 -6.51 38.73 23.46
N ILE A 58 -6.08 39.80 24.12
CA ILE A 58 -4.91 39.78 25.02
C ILE A 58 -5.30 40.39 26.34
N PRO A 59 -5.50 39.63 27.43
CA PRO A 59 -5.49 40.15 28.77
C PRO A 59 -4.03 40.57 29.11
N LYS A 60 -3.87 41.80 29.54
CA LYS A 60 -2.61 42.29 30.10
C LYS A 60 -2.24 41.52 31.37
N GLY A 61 -1.07 40.89 31.39
CA GLY A 61 -0.44 40.44 32.63
C GLY A 61 -0.33 38.92 32.78
N HIS A 62 0.70 38.36 32.13
CA HIS A 62 1.62 37.36 32.68
C HIS A 62 2.67 37.05 31.61
N HIS A 63 3.92 37.32 31.93
CA HIS A 63 5.09 36.94 31.12
C HIS A 63 5.18 35.41 31.12
N VAL A 64 4.54 34.77 30.13
CA VAL A 64 4.83 33.38 29.81
C VAL A 64 6.10 33.37 28.95
N HIS A 65 7.16 32.92 29.55
CA HIS A 65 8.42 32.66 28.89
C HIS A 65 8.17 31.55 27.86
N VAL A 66 8.12 31.89 26.55
CA VAL A 66 7.99 30.92 25.45
C VAL A 66 9.40 30.65 24.90
N PRO A 67 10.09 29.58 25.34
CA PRO A 67 11.44 29.25 24.85
C PRO A 67 11.47 28.76 23.39
N GLN A 68 10.29 28.46 22.81
CA GLN A 68 10.16 27.76 21.52
C GLN A 68 10.39 28.62 20.28
N MET A 69 10.13 29.93 20.31
CA MET A 69 10.30 30.76 19.11
C MET A 69 11.76 31.05 18.76
N ARG A 70 12.69 31.08 19.73
CA ARG A 70 14.13 31.30 19.48
C ARG A 70 14.80 30.13 18.75
N ASN A 71 14.33 28.90 18.98
CA ASN A 71 14.89 27.72 18.30
C ASN A 71 14.35 27.61 16.85
N PHE A 72 13.11 28.02 16.60
CA PHE A 72 12.56 28.02 15.25
C PHE A 72 13.22 29.04 14.33
N SER A 73 13.51 30.26 14.87
CA SER A 73 14.25 31.30 14.15
C SER A 73 15.70 30.91 13.87
N LYS A 74 16.36 30.19 14.78
CA LYS A 74 17.71 29.64 14.54
C LYS A 74 17.73 28.52 13.52
N MET A 75 16.70 27.70 13.45
CA MET A 75 16.56 26.67 12.40
C MET A 75 16.39 27.29 11.01
N VAL A 76 15.59 28.35 10.88
CA VAL A 76 15.39 29.05 9.60
C VAL A 76 16.67 29.80 9.17
N SER A 77 17.43 30.39 10.10
CA SER A 77 18.68 31.12 9.77
C SER A 77 19.88 30.22 9.47
N ALA A 78 19.91 28.98 9.99
CA ALA A 78 20.93 27.99 9.64
C ALA A 78 20.74 27.45 8.20
N GLU A 79 19.50 27.41 7.71
CA GLU A 79 19.17 26.95 6.37
C GLU A 79 19.57 27.94 5.25
N GLN A 80 19.75 29.21 5.58
CA GLN A 80 20.13 30.27 4.62
C GLN A 80 21.65 30.39 4.36
N LYS A 81 22.49 29.74 5.15
CA LYS A 81 23.94 29.98 5.11
C LYS A 81 24.79 29.00 4.34
N GLU A 82 24.19 27.89 3.86
CA GLU A 82 24.89 26.92 3.01
C GLU A 82 24.28 26.88 1.59
N GLU A 83 24.87 27.62 0.66
CA GLU A 83 24.68 27.44 -0.79
C GLU A 83 25.22 26.11 -1.29
N GLY A 84 25.54 25.20 -0.38
CA GLY A 84 25.93 23.81 -0.59
C GLY A 84 24.75 22.84 -0.52
N LEU A 85 25.05 21.60 -0.40
CA LEU A 85 24.16 20.46 -0.23
C LEU A 85 23.11 20.72 0.86
N LYS A 86 21.81 20.72 0.50
CA LYS A 86 20.71 20.91 1.45
C LYS A 86 20.51 19.64 2.29
N LEU A 87 21.29 19.48 3.34
CA LEU A 87 21.17 18.39 4.29
C LEU A 87 19.79 18.40 4.97
N LEU A 88 19.19 17.23 5.13
CA LEU A 88 17.92 17.04 5.82
C LEU A 88 18.05 16.97 7.34
N VAL A 89 19.25 16.66 7.83
CA VAL A 89 19.58 16.50 9.24
C VAL A 89 20.68 17.50 9.62
N SER A 90 20.49 18.21 10.72
CA SER A 90 21.47 19.04 11.40
C SER A 90 22.13 18.25 12.55
N GLY A 91 23.28 18.67 13.03
CA GLY A 91 23.97 17.99 14.15
C GLY A 91 25.05 16.98 13.74
N GLY A 92 25.48 17.02 12.47
CA GLY A 92 26.62 16.26 11.97
C GLY A 92 26.37 14.78 11.69
N SER A 93 27.43 14.03 11.41
CA SER A 93 27.37 12.64 10.94
C SER A 93 26.71 11.66 11.93
N ARG A 94 26.89 11.90 13.24
CA ARG A 94 26.25 11.06 14.27
C ARG A 94 24.73 11.21 14.26
N ALA A 95 24.22 12.44 14.19
CA ALA A 95 22.79 12.72 14.12
C ALA A 95 22.19 12.14 12.82
N GLN A 96 22.87 12.33 11.69
CA GLN A 96 22.50 11.76 10.40
C GLN A 96 22.37 10.22 10.46
N LYS A 97 23.35 9.55 11.07
CA LYS A 97 23.33 8.09 11.24
C LYS A 97 22.16 7.62 12.12
N LEU A 98 21.93 8.29 13.27
CA LEU A 98 20.83 7.93 14.18
C LEU A 98 19.45 8.12 13.55
N VAL A 99 19.22 9.26 12.89
CA VAL A 99 17.96 9.53 12.17
C VAL A 99 17.79 8.55 11.03
N GLY A 100 18.87 8.23 10.29
CA GLY A 100 18.83 7.24 9.22
C GLY A 100 18.44 5.85 9.70
N ILE A 101 19.04 5.34 10.78
CA ILE A 101 18.73 4.05 11.38
C ILE A 101 17.26 3.99 11.82
N TRP A 102 16.78 5.03 12.51
CA TRP A 102 15.39 5.12 12.93
C TRP A 102 14.41 5.10 11.74
N LEU A 103 14.69 5.83 10.66
CA LEU A 103 13.84 5.85 9.48
C LEU A 103 13.83 4.51 8.74
N PHE A 104 14.99 3.85 8.59
CA PHE A 104 15.05 2.50 8.04
C PHE A 104 14.34 1.48 8.92
N GLY A 105 14.49 1.57 10.24
CA GLY A 105 13.76 0.74 11.19
C GLY A 105 12.23 0.93 11.07
N SER A 106 11.79 2.19 10.94
CA SER A 106 10.37 2.51 10.70
C SER A 106 9.86 1.95 9.37
N ALA A 107 10.65 2.05 8.29
CA ALA A 107 10.31 1.45 7.01
C ALA A 107 10.23 -0.09 7.08
N ALA A 108 11.20 -0.73 7.75
CA ALA A 108 11.19 -2.18 7.99
C ALA A 108 9.97 -2.61 8.81
N TRP A 109 9.55 -1.79 9.78
CA TRP A 109 8.32 -2.05 10.54
C TRP A 109 7.08 -1.98 9.67
N VAL A 110 6.96 -0.95 8.78
CA VAL A 110 5.86 -0.88 7.81
C VAL A 110 5.88 -2.08 6.87
N PHE A 111 7.07 -2.52 6.43
CA PHE A 111 7.21 -3.76 5.65
C PHE A 111 6.63 -4.97 6.40
N SER A 112 6.98 -5.14 7.68
CA SER A 112 6.43 -6.23 8.51
C SER A 112 4.91 -6.11 8.68
N MET A 113 4.36 -4.88 8.77
CA MET A 113 2.91 -4.64 8.81
C MET A 113 2.21 -5.13 7.55
N VAL A 114 2.81 -4.90 6.36
CA VAL A 114 2.27 -5.39 5.09
C VAL A 114 2.27 -6.92 5.07
N VAL A 115 3.34 -7.56 5.53
CA VAL A 115 3.44 -9.03 5.61
C VAL A 115 2.40 -9.60 6.58
N LEU A 116 2.30 -9.03 7.77
CA LEU A 116 1.35 -9.46 8.80
C LEU A 116 -0.10 -9.23 8.35
N GLY A 117 -0.38 -8.12 7.64
CA GLY A 117 -1.70 -7.85 7.05
C GLY A 117 -2.09 -8.88 5.98
N GLY A 118 -1.13 -9.28 5.14
CA GLY A 118 -1.32 -10.38 4.19
C GLY A 118 -1.60 -11.71 4.85
N LEU A 119 -0.87 -12.02 5.91
CA LEU A 119 -1.09 -13.22 6.72
C LEU A 119 -2.49 -13.21 7.34
N THR A 120 -2.90 -12.08 7.96
CA THR A 120 -4.25 -11.90 8.52
C THR A 120 -5.34 -12.09 7.45
N ARG A 121 -5.12 -11.58 6.22
CA ARG A 121 -6.06 -11.75 5.11
C ARG A 121 -6.16 -13.21 4.64
N LEU A 122 -5.02 -13.88 4.46
CA LEU A 122 -4.95 -15.25 3.95
C LEU A 122 -5.45 -16.29 4.97
N THR A 123 -5.31 -16.01 6.25
CA THR A 123 -5.89 -16.84 7.33
C THR A 123 -7.36 -16.52 7.61
N ARG A 124 -7.97 -15.60 6.84
CA ARG A 124 -9.35 -15.12 7.05
C ARG A 124 -9.60 -14.63 8.48
N SER A 125 -8.61 -14.01 9.09
CA SER A 125 -8.67 -13.55 10.49
C SER A 125 -9.18 -12.12 10.65
N GLY A 126 -9.27 -11.34 9.58
CA GLY A 126 -9.47 -9.88 9.64
C GLY A 126 -10.89 -9.41 9.95
N LEU A 127 -11.83 -10.29 10.30
CA LEU A 127 -13.21 -9.99 10.72
C LEU A 127 -13.54 -10.60 12.09
N SER A 128 -12.55 -11.14 12.82
CA SER A 128 -12.74 -11.81 14.11
C SER A 128 -13.04 -10.84 15.24
N MET A 129 -12.49 -9.61 15.17
CA MET A 129 -12.71 -8.55 16.16
C MET A 129 -13.79 -7.58 15.64
N THR A 130 -15.02 -7.75 16.08
CA THR A 130 -16.18 -6.94 15.65
C THR A 130 -16.17 -5.52 16.21
N ASP A 131 -15.58 -5.32 17.40
CA ASP A 131 -15.45 -4.02 18.04
C ASP A 131 -14.20 -3.27 17.57
N TRP A 132 -14.34 -1.95 17.37
CA TRP A 132 -13.21 -1.10 17.06
C TRP A 132 -13.07 0.02 18.09
N LYS A 133 -11.91 0.08 18.77
CA LYS A 133 -11.53 1.16 19.68
C LYS A 133 -10.20 1.76 19.23
N PHE A 134 -10.14 3.08 19.19
CA PHE A 134 -8.94 3.79 18.75
C PHE A 134 -7.70 3.41 19.57
N THR A 135 -7.81 3.41 20.89
CA THR A 135 -6.73 3.05 21.82
C THR A 135 -6.40 1.56 21.84
N GLY A 136 -7.28 0.72 21.31
CA GLY A 136 -7.20 -0.73 21.45
C GLY A 136 -7.94 -1.23 22.69
N THR A 137 -7.96 -2.55 22.80
CA THR A 137 -8.46 -3.29 23.97
C THR A 137 -7.37 -4.21 24.46
N LEU A 138 -7.36 -4.51 25.72
CA LEU A 138 -6.58 -5.66 26.23
C LEU A 138 -7.19 -6.94 25.67
N PRO A 139 -6.38 -7.98 25.44
CA PRO A 139 -6.92 -9.26 25.01
C PRO A 139 -7.71 -9.89 26.16
N PRO A 140 -8.64 -10.80 25.89
CA PRO A 140 -9.32 -11.56 26.94
C PRO A 140 -8.32 -12.35 27.77
N PHE A 141 -8.46 -12.31 29.11
CA PHE A 141 -7.59 -12.99 30.07
C PHE A 141 -8.27 -14.18 30.74
N SER A 142 -9.63 -14.16 30.83
CA SER A 142 -10.41 -15.24 31.40
C SER A 142 -11.21 -16.01 30.35
N ASP A 143 -11.62 -17.22 30.67
CA ASP A 143 -12.45 -18.03 29.79
C ASP A 143 -13.82 -17.38 29.56
N GLU A 144 -14.36 -16.65 30.56
CA GLU A 144 -15.61 -15.91 30.42
C GLU A 144 -15.48 -14.77 29.42
N GLU A 145 -14.36 -14.00 29.44
CA GLU A 145 -14.08 -12.94 28.47
C GLU A 145 -13.93 -13.51 27.06
N TRP A 146 -13.26 -14.68 26.91
CA TRP A 146 -13.15 -15.37 25.63
C TRP A 146 -14.49 -15.82 25.08
N LEU A 147 -15.38 -16.32 25.94
CA LEU A 147 -16.75 -16.68 25.53
C LEU A 147 -17.55 -15.46 25.10
N GLN A 148 -17.43 -14.33 25.80
CA GLN A 148 -18.09 -13.08 25.43
C GLN A 148 -17.61 -12.56 24.06
N GLU A 149 -16.32 -12.53 23.80
CA GLU A 149 -15.79 -12.11 22.50
C GLU A 149 -16.21 -13.08 21.38
N PHE A 150 -16.23 -14.39 21.67
CA PHE A 150 -16.71 -15.39 20.71
C PHE A 150 -18.20 -15.22 20.43
N ASP A 151 -19.01 -14.93 21.42
CA ASP A 151 -20.45 -14.68 21.23
C ASP A 151 -20.73 -13.43 20.40
N LYS A 152 -19.91 -12.38 20.53
CA LYS A 152 -19.96 -11.22 19.62
C LYS A 152 -19.63 -11.62 18.18
N TYR A 153 -18.57 -12.42 18.00
CA TYR A 153 -18.18 -12.91 16.67
C TYR A 153 -19.26 -13.79 16.04
N LYS A 154 -19.96 -14.63 16.82
CA LYS A 154 -21.07 -15.46 16.35
C LYS A 154 -22.22 -14.67 15.73
N GLN A 155 -22.35 -13.37 16.08
CA GLN A 155 -23.35 -12.48 15.50
C GLN A 155 -22.95 -11.95 14.13
N SER A 156 -21.65 -12.06 13.75
CA SER A 156 -21.14 -11.56 12.47
C SER A 156 -21.67 -12.36 11.29
N PRO A 157 -21.77 -11.72 10.10
CA PRO A 157 -22.12 -12.41 8.87
C PRO A 157 -21.12 -13.51 8.50
N GLU A 158 -19.81 -13.29 8.79
CA GLU A 158 -18.76 -14.27 8.51
C GLU A 158 -18.98 -15.56 9.29
N TYR A 159 -19.26 -15.49 10.60
CA TYR A 159 -19.54 -16.70 11.38
C TYR A 159 -20.79 -17.42 10.89
N LYS A 160 -21.88 -16.67 10.66
CA LYS A 160 -23.16 -17.27 10.24
C LYS A 160 -23.10 -18.00 8.91
N ARG A 161 -22.28 -17.53 7.95
CA ARG A 161 -22.24 -18.03 6.58
C ARG A 161 -21.02 -18.92 6.28
N VAL A 162 -19.86 -18.66 6.91
CA VAL A 162 -18.60 -19.33 6.58
C VAL A 162 -18.09 -20.20 7.72
N ASN A 163 -18.11 -19.70 8.94
CA ASN A 163 -17.46 -20.33 10.10
C ASN A 163 -18.46 -20.93 11.09
N ARG A 164 -19.67 -21.25 10.63
CA ARG A 164 -20.71 -21.85 11.48
C ARG A 164 -20.22 -23.18 12.06
N GLY A 165 -20.24 -23.28 13.40
CA GLY A 165 -19.75 -24.45 14.11
C GLY A 165 -18.26 -24.43 14.46
N MET A 166 -17.56 -23.33 14.19
CA MET A 166 -16.18 -23.11 14.62
C MET A 166 -16.03 -23.28 16.14
N LYS A 167 -14.94 -23.92 16.57
CA LYS A 167 -14.61 -24.10 17.97
C LYS A 167 -13.91 -22.86 18.53
N ILE A 168 -13.95 -22.70 19.86
CA ILE A 168 -13.35 -21.56 20.52
C ILE A 168 -11.83 -21.48 20.32
N GLU A 169 -11.13 -22.58 20.18
CA GLU A 169 -9.68 -22.62 19.91
C GLU A 169 -9.35 -22.07 18.54
N GLU A 170 -10.18 -22.38 17.53
CA GLU A 170 -10.04 -21.85 16.17
C GLU A 170 -10.33 -20.36 16.16
N PHE A 171 -11.37 -19.91 16.93
CA PHE A 171 -11.65 -18.49 17.12
C PHE A 171 -10.50 -17.75 17.80
N LYS A 172 -9.91 -18.31 18.89
CA LYS A 172 -8.73 -17.73 19.54
C LYS A 172 -7.58 -17.52 18.55
N PHE A 173 -7.35 -18.45 17.61
CA PHE A 173 -6.31 -18.32 16.60
C PHE A 173 -6.57 -17.10 15.68
N ILE A 174 -7.76 -17.00 15.08
CA ILE A 174 -8.07 -15.88 14.16
C ILE A 174 -8.12 -14.54 14.91
N TYR A 175 -8.57 -14.53 16.16
CA TYR A 175 -8.55 -13.37 17.04
C TYR A 175 -7.13 -12.87 17.30
N TRP A 176 -6.20 -13.75 17.67
CA TRP A 176 -4.82 -13.38 17.93
C TRP A 176 -4.09 -12.87 16.69
N MET A 177 -4.40 -13.41 15.52
CA MET A 177 -3.84 -12.93 14.26
C MET A 177 -4.27 -11.47 13.97
N GLU A 178 -5.55 -11.18 14.11
CA GLU A 178 -6.08 -9.82 13.91
C GLU A 178 -5.60 -8.87 15.02
N TYR A 179 -5.62 -9.31 16.27
CA TYR A 179 -5.12 -8.56 17.42
C TYR A 179 -3.65 -8.16 17.24
N ALA A 180 -2.80 -9.12 16.86
CA ALA A 180 -1.39 -8.87 16.60
C ALA A 180 -1.20 -7.80 15.52
N HIS A 181 -1.93 -7.91 14.40
CA HIS A 181 -1.89 -6.89 13.34
C HIS A 181 -2.29 -5.50 13.86
N ARG A 182 -3.40 -5.40 14.56
CA ARG A 182 -3.90 -4.13 15.11
C ARG A 182 -2.94 -3.51 16.13
N MET A 183 -2.37 -4.33 17.03
CA MET A 183 -1.44 -3.86 18.06
C MET A 183 -0.07 -3.50 17.48
N TRP A 184 0.42 -4.25 16.49
CA TRP A 184 1.68 -3.97 15.80
C TRP A 184 1.64 -2.60 15.09
N GLY A 185 0.47 -2.25 14.52
CA GLY A 185 0.24 -0.92 13.94
C GLY A 185 0.23 0.20 14.99
N ARG A 186 -0.38 -0.02 16.16
CA ARG A 186 -0.35 0.97 17.26
C ARG A 186 1.07 1.14 17.83
N ALA A 187 1.79 0.03 18.00
CA ALA A 187 3.18 0.07 18.44
C ALA A 187 4.07 0.87 17.47
N LEU A 188 3.85 0.72 16.15
CA LEU A 188 4.56 1.53 15.15
C LEU A 188 4.33 3.03 15.36
N ALA A 189 3.09 3.46 15.65
CA ALA A 189 2.81 4.88 15.88
C ALA A 189 3.61 5.44 17.07
N VAL A 190 3.70 4.68 18.17
CA VAL A 190 4.50 5.07 19.35
C VAL A 190 5.99 5.08 19.03
N MET A 191 6.50 4.00 18.40
CA MET A 191 7.91 3.86 18.03
C MET A 191 8.36 4.86 16.96
N PHE A 192 7.43 5.43 16.21
CA PHE A 192 7.72 6.55 15.33
C PHE A 192 7.68 7.89 16.07
N ALA A 193 6.62 8.15 16.85
CA ALA A 193 6.38 9.44 17.49
C ALA A 193 7.43 9.80 18.56
N LEU A 194 7.88 8.83 19.39
CA LEU A 194 8.82 9.09 20.47
C LEU A 194 10.20 9.53 19.94
N PRO A 195 10.86 8.79 19.02
CA PRO A 195 12.13 9.27 18.45
C PRO A 195 11.95 10.55 17.61
N TYR A 196 10.84 10.71 16.90
CA TYR A 196 10.54 11.93 16.15
C TYR A 196 10.54 13.16 17.07
N SER A 197 9.83 13.10 18.19
CA SER A 197 9.77 14.15 19.19
C SER A 197 11.15 14.43 19.80
N TYR A 198 11.91 13.36 20.12
CA TYR A 198 13.27 13.47 20.63
C TYR A 198 14.20 14.20 19.65
N PHE A 199 14.20 13.79 18.36
CA PHE A 199 15.06 14.40 17.34
C PHE A 199 14.66 15.85 17.03
N LEU A 200 13.36 16.18 17.09
CA LEU A 200 12.88 17.56 16.99
C LEU A 200 13.40 18.41 18.16
N HIS A 201 13.27 17.89 19.40
CA HIS A 201 13.76 18.59 20.60
C HIS A 201 15.29 18.83 20.56
N LYS A 202 16.05 17.85 20.06
CA LYS A 202 17.51 17.98 19.87
C LYS A 202 17.91 18.91 18.71
N GLY A 203 16.96 19.37 17.89
CA GLY A 203 17.25 20.21 16.73
C GLY A 203 17.96 19.45 15.59
N TYR A 204 17.86 18.11 15.54
CA TYR A 204 18.49 17.31 14.48
C TYR A 204 17.69 17.35 13.18
N ILE A 205 16.41 17.62 13.25
CA ILE A 205 15.48 17.59 12.12
C ILE A 205 15.32 19.01 11.56
N THR A 206 15.66 19.20 10.29
CA THR A 206 15.39 20.46 9.58
C THR A 206 13.90 20.63 9.32
N LEU A 207 13.43 21.84 9.08
CA LEU A 207 12.02 22.12 8.76
C LEU A 207 11.53 21.27 7.60
N ARG A 208 12.34 21.13 6.54
CA ARG A 208 12.00 20.30 5.37
C ARG A 208 11.79 18.84 5.72
N LEU A 209 12.67 18.26 6.54
CA LEU A 209 12.51 16.89 7.02
C LEU A 209 11.30 16.77 7.94
N GLY A 210 11.14 17.73 8.86
CA GLY A 210 10.01 17.79 9.78
C GLY A 210 8.66 17.77 9.08
N LEU A 211 8.47 18.60 8.04
CA LEU A 211 7.24 18.60 7.24
C LEU A 211 6.97 17.25 6.54
N ARG A 212 8.03 16.62 5.98
CA ARG A 212 7.89 15.29 5.37
C ARG A 212 7.47 14.23 6.38
N LEU A 213 8.12 14.20 7.54
CA LEU A 213 7.84 13.22 8.58
C LEU A 213 6.46 13.43 9.21
N SER A 214 6.05 14.70 9.41
CA SER A 214 4.68 15.02 9.87
C SER A 214 3.62 14.55 8.88
N ALA A 215 3.84 14.75 7.57
CA ALA A 215 2.93 14.26 6.53
C ALA A 215 2.85 12.73 6.51
N LEU A 216 3.99 12.02 6.63
CA LEU A 216 4.02 10.56 6.70
C LEU A 216 3.36 10.04 7.98
N PHE A 217 3.55 10.73 9.11
CA PHE A 217 2.88 10.39 10.36
C PHE A 217 1.36 10.59 10.28
N ALA A 218 0.90 11.69 9.69
CA ALA A 218 -0.51 11.95 9.45
C ALA A 218 -1.14 10.89 8.53
N LEU A 219 -0.42 10.50 7.45
CA LEU A 219 -0.86 9.41 6.57
C LEU A 219 -0.91 8.07 7.33
N GLY A 220 0.06 7.82 8.24
CA GLY A 220 0.07 6.65 9.14
C GLY A 220 -1.13 6.64 10.09
N ALA A 221 -1.50 7.78 10.67
CA ALA A 221 -2.72 7.89 11.47
C ALA A 221 -3.97 7.63 10.63
N GLY A 222 -4.02 8.18 9.40
CA GLY A 222 -5.08 7.91 8.44
C GLY A 222 -5.19 6.43 8.05
N GLN A 223 -4.09 5.68 8.09
CA GLN A 223 -4.06 4.25 7.79
C GLN A 223 -4.93 3.44 8.75
N GLY A 224 -4.98 3.80 10.03
CA GLY A 224 -5.88 3.20 10.99
C GLY A 224 -7.36 3.41 10.64
N LEU A 225 -7.72 4.61 10.17
CA LEU A 225 -9.09 4.93 9.73
C LEU A 225 -9.45 4.17 8.44
N ILE A 226 -8.53 4.09 7.47
CA ILE A 226 -8.74 3.33 6.23
C ILE A 226 -8.91 1.84 6.57
N GLY A 227 -8.12 1.29 7.50
CA GLY A 227 -8.24 -0.09 7.96
C GLY A 227 -9.58 -0.36 8.64
N TRP A 228 -10.03 0.54 9.53
CA TRP A 228 -11.36 0.45 10.12
C TRP A 228 -12.47 0.49 9.05
N TRP A 229 -12.39 1.43 8.12
CA TRP A 229 -13.35 1.54 7.02
C TRP A 229 -13.38 0.28 6.15
N MET A 230 -12.22 -0.36 5.95
CA MET A 230 -12.10 -1.64 5.25
C MET A 230 -12.82 -2.76 6.01
N VAL A 231 -12.49 -2.97 7.30
CA VAL A 231 -13.09 -4.02 8.13
C VAL A 231 -14.60 -3.84 8.25
N LYS A 232 -15.07 -2.60 8.45
CA LYS A 232 -16.51 -2.29 8.51
C LYS A 232 -17.28 -2.86 7.30
N SER A 233 -16.69 -2.83 6.09
CA SER A 233 -17.36 -3.38 4.90
C SER A 233 -17.55 -4.90 4.92
N GLY A 234 -16.74 -5.62 5.67
CA GLY A 234 -16.86 -7.07 5.82
C GLY A 234 -17.80 -7.51 6.94
N LEU A 235 -18.14 -6.58 7.84
CA LEU A 235 -19.10 -6.80 8.93
C LEU A 235 -20.55 -6.44 8.54
N GLU A 236 -20.74 -5.80 7.38
CA GLU A 236 -22.05 -5.51 6.81
C GLU A 236 -22.63 -6.79 6.16
N GLU A 237 -23.95 -6.98 6.22
CA GLU A 237 -24.59 -8.12 5.54
C GLU A 237 -24.33 -8.06 4.04
N PRO A 238 -23.89 -9.17 3.43
CA PRO A 238 -23.66 -9.22 2.00
C PRO A 238 -24.95 -8.98 1.20
N PRO A 239 -24.86 -8.37 0.01
CA PRO A 239 -26.04 -7.98 -0.78
C PRO A 239 -26.85 -9.14 -1.33
N SER A 240 -26.32 -10.37 -1.27
CA SER A 240 -26.98 -11.59 -1.76
C SER A 240 -26.71 -12.74 -0.80
N GLU A 241 -27.67 -13.66 -0.67
CA GLU A 241 -27.52 -14.88 0.14
C GLU A 241 -26.38 -15.78 -0.35
N TYR A 242 -26.06 -15.71 -1.65
CA TYR A 242 -24.98 -16.49 -2.27
C TYR A 242 -23.61 -15.82 -2.16
N SER A 243 -23.53 -14.54 -1.77
CA SER A 243 -22.26 -13.86 -1.62
C SER A 243 -21.62 -14.13 -0.26
N GLN A 244 -20.32 -14.44 -0.27
CA GLN A 244 -19.57 -14.64 0.95
C GLN A 244 -19.23 -13.30 1.62
N PRO A 245 -19.32 -13.19 2.95
CA PRO A 245 -18.85 -12.04 3.69
C PRO A 245 -17.35 -11.82 3.44
N ARG A 246 -17.00 -10.63 2.99
CA ARG A 246 -15.61 -10.22 2.75
C ARG A 246 -15.49 -8.70 2.77
N VAL A 247 -14.29 -8.22 3.04
CA VAL A 247 -14.00 -6.79 2.92
C VAL A 247 -14.09 -6.34 1.46
N SER A 248 -14.52 -5.09 1.24
CA SER A 248 -14.57 -4.49 -0.10
C SER A 248 -13.21 -4.54 -0.79
N PRO A 249 -13.08 -5.05 -2.03
CA PRO A 249 -11.83 -5.03 -2.79
C PRO A 249 -11.22 -3.63 -2.95
N TYR A 250 -12.07 -2.62 -3.11
CA TYR A 250 -11.63 -1.21 -3.21
C TYR A 250 -11.02 -0.70 -1.91
N ARG A 251 -11.66 -0.99 -0.76
CA ARG A 251 -11.17 -0.55 0.56
C ARG A 251 -9.90 -1.31 0.94
N LEU A 252 -9.78 -2.58 0.57
CA LEU A 252 -8.55 -3.37 0.71
C LEU A 252 -7.41 -2.78 -0.14
N ALA A 253 -7.68 -2.48 -1.42
CA ALA A 253 -6.70 -1.87 -2.30
C ALA A 253 -6.27 -0.47 -1.80
N ALA A 254 -7.20 0.34 -1.29
CA ALA A 254 -6.90 1.64 -0.69
C ALA A 254 -6.00 1.50 0.54
N HIS A 255 -6.29 0.54 1.44
CA HIS A 255 -5.49 0.27 2.63
C HIS A 255 -4.07 -0.18 2.27
N LEU A 256 -3.91 -1.11 1.34
CA LEU A 256 -2.59 -1.60 0.90
C LEU A 256 -1.80 -0.52 0.15
N THR A 257 -2.46 0.24 -0.75
CA THR A 257 -1.81 1.29 -1.54
C THR A 257 -1.31 2.43 -0.66
N SER A 258 -2.10 2.84 0.33
CA SER A 258 -1.67 3.87 1.29
C SER A 258 -0.53 3.36 2.20
N ALA A 259 -0.52 2.08 2.60
CA ALA A 259 0.62 1.46 3.29
C ALA A 259 1.89 1.48 2.43
N PHE A 260 1.79 1.18 1.13
CA PHE A 260 2.91 1.30 0.19
C PHE A 260 3.41 2.74 0.06
N ALA A 261 2.51 3.73 0.03
CA ALA A 261 2.90 5.14 -0.02
C ALA A 261 3.70 5.55 1.22
N ILE A 262 3.29 5.11 2.42
CA ILE A 262 4.02 5.34 3.67
C ILE A 262 5.39 4.66 3.61
N TYR A 263 5.45 3.40 3.22
CA TYR A 263 6.69 2.66 3.07
C TYR A 263 7.66 3.36 2.12
N CYS A 264 7.20 3.69 0.91
CA CYS A 264 7.99 4.39 -0.11
C CYS A 264 8.51 5.73 0.40
N GLY A 265 7.65 6.50 1.08
CA GLY A 265 8.00 7.80 1.65
C GLY A 265 9.06 7.70 2.75
N LEU A 266 8.92 6.74 3.67
CA LEU A 266 9.90 6.47 4.73
C LEU A 266 11.22 5.99 4.16
N PHE A 267 11.19 4.98 3.28
CA PHE A 267 12.39 4.41 2.68
C PHE A 267 13.16 5.42 1.83
N TRP A 268 12.46 6.20 1.00
CA TRP A 268 13.05 7.29 0.23
C TRP A 268 13.66 8.37 1.11
N THR A 269 12.98 8.73 2.21
CA THR A 269 13.48 9.74 3.16
C THR A 269 14.71 9.23 3.91
N ALA A 270 14.70 7.96 4.34
CA ALA A 270 15.86 7.31 4.96
C ALA A 270 17.08 7.32 4.03
N LEU A 271 16.90 6.92 2.77
CA LEU A 271 17.95 7.01 1.75
C LEU A 271 18.43 8.44 1.55
N SER A 272 17.53 9.43 1.53
CA SER A 272 17.89 10.84 1.34
C SER A 272 18.67 11.42 2.54
N VAL A 273 18.45 10.89 3.74
CA VAL A 273 19.21 11.24 4.94
C VAL A 273 20.60 10.62 4.91
N VAL A 274 20.69 9.31 4.62
CA VAL A 274 21.97 8.58 4.68
C VAL A 274 22.84 8.83 3.45
N MET A 275 22.21 8.99 2.28
CA MET A 275 22.87 9.22 1.00
C MET A 275 22.33 10.53 0.40
N PRO A 276 22.79 11.71 0.87
CA PRO A 276 22.29 13.00 0.39
C PRO A 276 22.63 13.26 -1.08
N GLU A 277 23.74 12.69 -1.60
CA GLU A 277 24.13 12.73 -3.00
C GLU A 277 24.09 11.35 -3.65
N PRO A 278 23.78 11.26 -4.95
CA PRO A 278 23.92 9.99 -5.67
C PRO A 278 25.42 9.63 -5.84
N PRO A 279 25.77 8.34 -5.94
CA PRO A 279 27.13 7.92 -6.19
C PRO A 279 27.53 8.33 -7.60
N ALA A 280 28.45 9.31 -7.71
CA ALA A 280 28.97 9.79 -8.98
C ALA A 280 30.42 10.25 -8.78
N GLU A 281 31.37 9.58 -9.47
CA GLU A 281 32.78 9.88 -9.46
C GLU A 281 33.26 10.46 -10.81
N SER A 282 32.42 10.36 -11.85
CA SER A 282 32.73 10.87 -13.17
C SER A 282 31.47 11.38 -13.91
N LEU A 283 31.66 12.27 -14.88
CA LEU A 283 30.59 12.74 -15.74
C LEU A 283 30.02 11.63 -16.65
N THR A 284 30.82 10.61 -16.98
CA THR A 284 30.35 9.44 -17.75
C THR A 284 29.30 8.65 -16.95
N TRP A 285 29.56 8.41 -15.65
CA TRP A 285 28.58 7.77 -14.75
C TRP A 285 27.30 8.59 -14.59
N VAL A 286 27.41 9.92 -14.50
CA VAL A 286 26.23 10.81 -14.45
C VAL A 286 25.38 10.68 -15.71
N ARG A 287 26.02 10.65 -16.89
CA ARG A 287 25.33 10.44 -18.18
C ARG A 287 24.69 9.05 -18.27
N GLY A 288 25.42 8.01 -17.83
CA GLY A 288 24.91 6.65 -17.75
C GLY A 288 23.69 6.56 -16.79
N ALA A 289 23.79 7.12 -15.61
CA ALA A 289 22.69 7.17 -14.64
C ALA A 289 21.46 7.91 -15.18
N ALA A 290 21.65 8.98 -15.97
CA ALA A 290 20.55 9.68 -16.62
C ALA A 290 19.77 8.82 -17.63
N LYS A 291 20.47 7.92 -18.37
CA LYS A 291 19.83 6.94 -19.25
C LYS A 291 19.05 5.89 -18.46
N VAL A 292 19.65 5.34 -17.39
CA VAL A 292 18.97 4.39 -16.50
C VAL A 292 17.69 5.00 -15.91
N ARG A 293 17.75 6.26 -15.42
CA ARG A 293 16.61 6.95 -14.81
C ARG A 293 15.40 7.08 -15.73
N ARG A 294 15.63 7.29 -17.05
CA ARG A 294 14.54 7.41 -18.04
C ARG A 294 13.70 6.13 -18.11
N LEU A 295 14.31 4.98 -17.91
CA LEU A 295 13.64 3.68 -17.90
C LEU A 295 13.16 3.27 -16.51
N ALA A 296 13.96 3.54 -15.48
CA ALA A 296 13.68 3.09 -14.11
C ALA A 296 12.36 3.66 -13.56
N LEU A 297 12.05 4.94 -13.81
CA LEU A 297 10.84 5.57 -13.28
C LEU A 297 9.55 4.94 -13.85
N PRO A 298 9.33 4.84 -15.16
CA PRO A 298 8.11 4.21 -15.69
C PRO A 298 8.01 2.73 -15.30
N ILE A 299 9.13 2.00 -15.22
CA ILE A 299 9.13 0.60 -14.76
C ILE A 299 8.75 0.52 -13.28
N SER A 300 9.19 1.46 -12.43
CA SER A 300 8.78 1.51 -11.03
C SER A 300 7.29 1.76 -10.86
N ILE A 301 6.70 2.60 -11.71
CA ILE A 301 5.25 2.84 -11.74
C ILE A 301 4.54 1.54 -12.14
N LEU A 302 5.03 0.84 -13.16
CA LEU A 302 4.46 -0.45 -13.58
C LEU A 302 4.53 -1.49 -12.45
N VAL A 303 5.66 -1.61 -11.74
CA VAL A 303 5.81 -2.47 -10.55
C VAL A 303 4.77 -2.11 -9.49
N GLY A 304 4.57 -0.82 -9.22
CA GLY A 304 3.56 -0.34 -8.27
C GLY A 304 2.13 -0.69 -8.71
N LEU A 305 1.80 -0.50 -9.99
CA LEU A 305 0.48 -0.86 -10.56
C LEU A 305 0.25 -2.38 -10.49
N THR A 306 1.27 -3.19 -10.78
CA THR A 306 1.20 -4.65 -10.65
C THR A 306 0.96 -5.07 -9.20
N ALA A 307 1.60 -4.43 -8.24
CA ALA A 307 1.37 -4.71 -6.82
C ALA A 307 -0.06 -4.32 -6.38
N VAL A 308 -0.59 -3.18 -6.87
CA VAL A 308 -1.98 -2.76 -6.61
C VAL A 308 -2.99 -3.70 -7.27
N SER A 309 -2.74 -4.19 -8.49
CA SER A 309 -3.61 -5.18 -9.14
C SER A 309 -3.69 -6.48 -8.32
N GLY A 310 -2.60 -6.88 -7.66
CA GLY A 310 -2.58 -7.99 -6.71
C GLY A 310 -3.49 -7.81 -5.51
N ALA A 311 -3.73 -6.56 -5.06
CA ALA A 311 -4.71 -6.28 -4.02
C ALA A 311 -6.15 -6.58 -4.47
N PHE A 312 -6.48 -6.33 -5.74
CA PHE A 312 -7.78 -6.70 -6.31
C PHE A 312 -7.91 -8.21 -6.50
N VAL A 313 -6.82 -8.92 -6.88
CA VAL A 313 -6.79 -10.39 -6.90
C VAL A 313 -7.11 -10.94 -5.51
N ALA A 314 -6.46 -10.44 -4.47
CA ALA A 314 -6.71 -10.84 -3.09
C ALA A 314 -8.11 -10.44 -2.62
N GLY A 315 -8.59 -9.24 -2.96
CA GLY A 315 -9.89 -8.72 -2.56
C GLY A 315 -11.06 -9.49 -3.17
N ASN A 316 -10.90 -10.02 -4.37
CA ASN A 316 -11.91 -10.82 -5.08
C ASN A 316 -11.75 -12.33 -4.90
N ASP A 317 -10.79 -12.78 -4.07
CA ASP A 317 -10.41 -14.20 -3.94
C ASP A 317 -10.07 -14.85 -5.31
N ALA A 318 -9.65 -14.02 -6.29
CA ALA A 318 -9.42 -14.43 -7.66
C ALA A 318 -8.24 -15.41 -7.82
N GLY A 319 -7.37 -15.53 -6.83
CA GLY A 319 -6.31 -16.53 -6.81
C GLY A 319 -6.82 -17.98 -6.69
N HIS A 320 -8.06 -18.21 -6.28
CA HIS A 320 -8.69 -19.53 -6.22
C HIS A 320 -9.44 -19.92 -7.50
N ALA A 321 -9.51 -19.01 -8.48
CA ALA A 321 -10.08 -19.27 -9.78
C ALA A 321 -8.97 -19.52 -10.81
N PHE A 322 -9.29 -20.31 -11.87
CA PHE A 322 -8.36 -20.57 -12.97
C PHE A 322 -6.94 -20.98 -12.50
N ASN A 323 -6.85 -21.99 -11.61
CA ASN A 323 -5.59 -22.46 -11.03
C ASN A 323 -4.72 -23.25 -12.02
N THR A 324 -4.56 -22.72 -13.22
CA THR A 324 -3.75 -23.25 -14.33
C THR A 324 -2.82 -22.16 -14.88
N PHE A 325 -1.71 -22.57 -15.48
CA PHE A 325 -0.74 -21.67 -16.12
C PHE A 325 -0.06 -22.39 -17.30
N PRO A 326 0.18 -21.72 -18.44
CA PRO A 326 -0.04 -20.30 -18.75
C PRO A 326 -1.51 -19.94 -19.07
N LYS A 327 -2.32 -20.88 -19.48
CA LYS A 327 -3.74 -20.67 -19.79
C LYS A 327 -4.57 -20.44 -18.52
N MET A 328 -5.77 -19.90 -18.69
CA MET A 328 -6.78 -19.75 -17.65
C MET A 328 -7.88 -20.79 -17.89
N GLY A 329 -7.77 -21.95 -17.23
CA GLY A 329 -8.52 -23.14 -17.62
C GLY A 329 -8.02 -23.67 -18.96
N ASP A 330 -8.93 -23.94 -19.88
CA ASP A 330 -8.60 -24.45 -21.22
C ASP A 330 -8.32 -23.34 -22.25
N THR A 331 -8.57 -22.06 -21.90
CA THR A 331 -8.48 -20.93 -22.80
C THR A 331 -7.37 -19.95 -22.38
N TRP A 332 -6.89 -19.12 -23.31
CA TRP A 332 -5.98 -18.02 -23.02
C TRP A 332 -6.73 -16.83 -22.39
N ILE A 333 -7.94 -16.60 -22.83
CA ILE A 333 -8.83 -15.53 -22.39
C ILE A 333 -10.16 -16.17 -22.04
N PRO A 334 -10.60 -16.16 -20.77
CA PRO A 334 -11.90 -16.65 -20.37
C PRO A 334 -13.06 -15.92 -21.06
N GLY A 335 -14.17 -16.63 -21.30
CA GLY A 335 -15.32 -16.02 -21.97
C GLY A 335 -16.14 -15.07 -21.10
N ASP A 336 -15.98 -15.14 -19.79
CA ASP A 336 -16.71 -14.37 -18.77
C ASP A 336 -16.04 -13.03 -18.41
N ILE A 337 -14.98 -12.65 -19.12
CA ILE A 337 -14.41 -11.30 -19.01
C ILE A 337 -15.43 -10.29 -19.54
N PHE A 338 -15.52 -9.12 -18.92
CA PHE A 338 -16.39 -8.00 -19.31
C PHE A 338 -17.92 -8.25 -19.23
N GLU A 339 -18.35 -9.26 -18.49
CA GLU A 339 -19.79 -9.53 -18.28
C GLU A 339 -20.50 -8.48 -17.41
N MET A 340 -19.77 -7.80 -16.54
CA MET A 340 -20.35 -6.82 -15.62
C MET A 340 -20.63 -5.48 -16.30
N LYS A 341 -21.70 -4.82 -15.85
CA LYS A 341 -22.07 -3.47 -16.28
C LYS A 341 -22.04 -2.49 -15.08
N PRO A 342 -21.50 -1.27 -15.23
CA PRO A 342 -20.75 -0.75 -16.39
C PRO A 342 -19.41 -1.48 -16.59
N LEU A 343 -18.87 -1.46 -17.82
CA LEU A 343 -17.67 -2.24 -18.20
C LEU A 343 -16.47 -2.04 -17.28
N ILE A 344 -16.28 -0.83 -16.73
CA ILE A 344 -15.16 -0.50 -15.83
C ILE A 344 -15.14 -1.36 -14.57
N ARG A 345 -16.29 -1.87 -14.10
CA ARG A 345 -16.36 -2.73 -12.91
C ARG A 345 -15.59 -4.04 -13.07
N ASN A 346 -15.51 -4.54 -14.32
CA ASN A 346 -14.81 -5.81 -14.57
C ASN A 346 -13.34 -5.77 -14.14
N PHE A 347 -12.65 -4.65 -14.34
CA PHE A 347 -11.24 -4.49 -13.95
C PHE A 347 -10.99 -4.54 -12.44
N PHE A 348 -12.04 -4.46 -11.62
CA PHE A 348 -11.92 -4.38 -10.16
C PHE A 348 -12.75 -5.41 -9.41
N GLU A 349 -13.81 -5.97 -10.02
CA GLU A 349 -14.78 -6.84 -9.36
C GLU A 349 -14.97 -8.19 -10.05
N ASN A 350 -14.73 -8.30 -11.37
CA ASN A 350 -14.85 -9.56 -12.09
C ASN A 350 -13.60 -10.42 -11.85
N THR A 351 -13.78 -11.59 -11.28
CA THR A 351 -12.71 -12.51 -10.88
C THR A 351 -11.81 -12.91 -12.06
N ALA A 352 -12.38 -13.20 -13.24
CA ALA A 352 -11.62 -13.57 -14.43
C ALA A 352 -10.78 -12.39 -14.96
N THR A 353 -11.40 -11.21 -15.10
CA THR A 353 -10.73 -10.00 -15.60
C THR A 353 -9.60 -9.57 -14.65
N VAL A 354 -9.87 -9.49 -13.35
CA VAL A 354 -8.89 -9.10 -12.32
C VAL A 354 -7.68 -10.02 -12.33
N GLN A 355 -7.88 -11.34 -12.48
CA GLN A 355 -6.77 -12.28 -12.54
C GLN A 355 -5.98 -12.16 -13.86
N LEU A 356 -6.68 -12.00 -15.00
CA LEU A 356 -6.05 -11.79 -16.31
C LEU A 356 -5.20 -10.51 -16.32
N ASP A 357 -5.74 -9.40 -15.83
CA ASP A 357 -5.04 -8.11 -15.75
C ASP A 357 -3.76 -8.23 -14.91
N HIS A 358 -3.84 -8.92 -13.77
CA HIS A 358 -2.65 -9.14 -12.92
C HIS A 358 -1.59 -9.98 -13.65
N ARG A 359 -1.96 -11.03 -14.37
CA ARG A 359 -1.03 -11.85 -15.17
C ARG A 359 -0.36 -11.03 -16.28
N ILE A 360 -1.13 -10.18 -16.99
CA ILE A 360 -0.61 -9.29 -18.04
C ILE A 360 0.38 -8.30 -17.44
N LEU A 361 0.01 -7.62 -16.35
CA LEU A 361 0.88 -6.64 -15.67
C LEU A 361 2.15 -7.30 -15.11
N ALA A 362 2.06 -8.50 -14.54
CA ALA A 362 3.20 -9.24 -14.02
C ALA A 362 4.18 -9.64 -15.15
N THR A 363 3.65 -10.10 -16.29
CA THR A 363 4.45 -10.43 -17.48
C THR A 363 5.11 -9.18 -18.05
N ALA A 364 4.37 -8.09 -18.20
CA ALA A 364 4.89 -6.79 -18.64
C ALA A 364 5.97 -6.26 -17.70
N THR A 365 5.81 -6.43 -16.39
CA THR A 365 6.81 -6.07 -15.38
C THR A 365 8.09 -6.85 -15.55
N LEU A 366 8.03 -8.18 -15.65
CA LEU A 366 9.21 -9.03 -15.86
C LEU A 366 9.97 -8.65 -17.15
N ILE A 367 9.23 -8.49 -18.25
CA ILE A 367 9.81 -8.08 -19.55
C ILE A 367 10.46 -6.70 -19.42
N SER A 368 9.79 -5.72 -18.81
CA SER A 368 10.31 -4.36 -18.67
C SER A 368 11.57 -4.28 -17.80
N VAL A 369 11.61 -5.02 -16.68
CA VAL A 369 12.80 -5.10 -15.82
C VAL A 369 13.94 -5.82 -16.56
N SER A 370 13.66 -6.84 -17.36
CA SER A 370 14.64 -7.53 -18.19
C SER A 370 15.20 -6.63 -19.30
N ILE A 371 14.35 -5.83 -19.94
CA ILE A 371 14.76 -4.81 -20.93
C ILE A 371 15.64 -3.75 -20.26
N LEU A 372 15.31 -3.29 -19.07
CA LEU A 372 16.14 -2.36 -18.30
C LEU A 372 17.56 -2.94 -18.11
N TRP A 373 17.66 -4.17 -17.63
CA TRP A 373 18.95 -4.83 -17.44
C TRP A 373 19.72 -4.97 -18.77
N TRP A 374 19.04 -5.46 -19.83
CA TRP A 374 19.67 -5.68 -21.14
C TRP A 374 20.20 -4.38 -21.75
N SER A 375 19.40 -3.30 -21.73
CA SER A 375 19.74 -2.00 -22.31
C SER A 375 20.84 -1.26 -21.54
N THR A 376 21.02 -1.57 -20.25
CA THR A 376 21.98 -0.88 -19.40
C THR A 376 23.30 -1.64 -19.19
N ARG A 377 23.40 -2.92 -19.62
CA ARG A 377 24.56 -3.78 -19.36
C ARG A 377 25.88 -3.25 -19.90
N LYS A 378 25.85 -2.48 -21.02
CA LYS A 378 27.03 -1.88 -21.67
C LYS A 378 27.25 -0.41 -21.28
N LEU A 379 26.40 0.19 -20.44
CA LEU A 379 26.55 1.57 -20.02
C LEU A 379 27.64 1.71 -18.96
N GLU A 380 28.39 2.81 -19.01
CA GLU A 380 29.28 3.20 -17.94
C GLU A 380 28.42 3.80 -16.80
N ILE A 381 28.21 3.01 -15.76
CA ILE A 381 27.43 3.33 -14.57
C ILE A 381 28.16 2.88 -13.32
N HIS A 382 27.89 3.51 -12.20
CA HIS A 382 28.45 3.12 -10.91
C HIS A 382 28.14 1.63 -10.60
N PRO A 383 29.09 0.84 -10.06
CA PRO A 383 28.88 -0.59 -9.75
C PRO A 383 27.64 -0.86 -8.89
N ALA A 384 27.36 0.01 -7.89
CA ALA A 384 26.16 -0.12 -7.07
C ALA A 384 24.86 -0.05 -7.89
N VAL A 385 24.78 0.84 -8.92
CA VAL A 385 23.62 0.91 -9.83
C VAL A 385 23.46 -0.41 -10.58
N ARG A 386 24.56 -0.98 -11.07
CA ARG A 386 24.56 -2.27 -11.78
C ARG A 386 24.08 -3.42 -10.87
N SER A 387 24.57 -3.46 -9.62
CA SER A 387 24.14 -4.47 -8.64
C SER A 387 22.66 -4.37 -8.32
N VAL A 388 22.13 -3.15 -8.14
CA VAL A 388 20.70 -2.93 -7.87
C VAL A 388 19.83 -3.37 -9.05
N ILE A 389 20.25 -3.09 -10.30
CA ILE A 389 19.54 -3.57 -11.50
C ILE A 389 19.55 -5.10 -11.56
N GLY A 390 20.70 -5.74 -11.28
CA GLY A 390 20.81 -7.21 -11.22
C GLY A 390 19.90 -7.81 -10.14
N GLY A 391 19.88 -7.20 -8.95
CA GLY A 391 18.98 -7.59 -7.86
C GLY A 391 17.50 -7.45 -8.23
N ALA A 392 17.14 -6.36 -8.94
CA ALA A 392 15.78 -6.16 -9.43
C ALA A 392 15.33 -7.26 -10.42
N VAL A 393 16.21 -7.68 -11.35
CA VAL A 393 15.92 -8.80 -12.28
C VAL A 393 15.75 -10.12 -11.53
N GLY A 394 16.68 -10.43 -10.62
CA GLY A 394 16.60 -11.65 -9.81
C GLY A 394 15.32 -11.68 -8.99
N MET A 395 14.94 -10.53 -8.36
CA MET A 395 13.72 -10.43 -7.58
C MET A 395 12.45 -10.49 -8.46
N ALA A 396 12.46 -9.90 -9.66
CA ALA A 396 11.32 -9.99 -10.58
C ALA A 396 11.10 -11.44 -11.07
N THR A 397 12.18 -12.16 -11.35
CA THR A 397 12.10 -13.59 -11.71
C THR A 397 11.55 -14.42 -10.55
N LEU A 398 12.08 -14.23 -9.34
CA LEU A 398 11.58 -14.90 -8.14
C LEU A 398 10.09 -14.57 -7.89
N GLN A 399 9.71 -13.32 -8.09
CA GLN A 399 8.33 -12.84 -7.86
C GLN A 399 7.33 -13.53 -8.80
N VAL A 400 7.67 -13.67 -10.09
CA VAL A 400 6.84 -14.40 -11.06
C VAL A 400 6.77 -15.89 -10.70
N THR A 401 7.88 -16.50 -10.31
CA THR A 401 7.91 -17.90 -9.85
C THR A 401 7.02 -18.09 -8.62
N LEU A 402 7.12 -17.22 -7.62
CA LEU A 402 6.25 -17.25 -6.44
C LEU A 402 4.77 -17.07 -6.82
N GLY A 403 4.44 -16.17 -7.75
CA GLY A 403 3.06 -15.95 -8.20
C GLY A 403 2.47 -17.18 -8.88
N ILE A 404 3.21 -17.80 -9.80
CA ILE A 404 2.80 -19.03 -10.48
C ILE A 404 2.64 -20.17 -9.46
N SER A 405 3.62 -20.35 -8.56
CA SER A 405 3.54 -21.38 -7.51
C SER A 405 2.34 -21.16 -6.59
N THR A 406 2.09 -19.91 -6.19
CA THR A 406 0.92 -19.55 -5.36
C THR A 406 -0.38 -19.94 -6.05
N LEU A 407 -0.50 -19.63 -7.33
CA LEU A 407 -1.69 -19.94 -8.14
C LEU A 407 -1.91 -21.44 -8.29
N LEU A 408 -0.89 -22.18 -8.74
CA LEU A 408 -0.99 -23.62 -8.99
C LEU A 408 -1.22 -24.45 -7.73
N SER A 409 -0.82 -23.93 -6.57
CA SER A 409 -1.00 -24.57 -5.26
C SER A 409 -2.27 -24.12 -4.53
N TYR A 410 -3.21 -23.43 -5.21
CA TYR A 410 -4.46 -22.96 -4.60
C TYR A 410 -4.25 -21.98 -3.41
N VAL A 411 -3.31 -21.06 -3.55
CA VAL A 411 -3.04 -19.94 -2.64
C VAL A 411 -2.74 -20.38 -1.19
N PRO A 412 -1.74 -21.24 -0.94
CA PRO A 412 -1.35 -21.55 0.43
C PRO A 412 -0.85 -20.27 1.12
N VAL A 413 -1.14 -20.16 2.41
CA VAL A 413 -0.83 -18.97 3.22
C VAL A 413 0.65 -18.56 3.12
N SER A 414 1.56 -19.54 3.19
CA SER A 414 3.01 -19.30 3.10
C SER A 414 3.44 -18.71 1.75
N LEU A 415 2.98 -19.29 0.64
CA LEU A 415 3.33 -18.81 -0.71
C LEU A 415 2.66 -17.46 -1.02
N GLY A 416 1.40 -17.25 -0.65
CA GLY A 416 0.71 -15.98 -0.84
C GLY A 416 1.38 -14.85 -0.05
N THR A 417 1.77 -15.12 1.20
CA THR A 417 2.52 -14.17 2.03
C THR A 417 3.90 -13.87 1.45
N ALA A 418 4.63 -14.90 1.00
CA ALA A 418 5.94 -14.75 0.36
C ALA A 418 5.84 -13.94 -0.95
N HIS A 419 4.80 -14.18 -1.76
CA HIS A 419 4.54 -13.44 -2.99
C HIS A 419 4.27 -11.95 -2.70
N GLN A 420 3.47 -11.64 -1.67
CA GLN A 420 3.22 -10.25 -1.25
C GLN A 420 4.49 -9.56 -0.73
N ALA A 421 5.28 -10.23 0.11
CA ALA A 421 6.56 -9.72 0.61
C ALA A 421 7.55 -9.49 -0.55
N GLY A 422 7.58 -10.41 -1.51
CA GLY A 422 8.41 -10.30 -2.71
C GLY A 422 8.04 -9.11 -3.59
N ALA A 423 6.74 -8.80 -3.74
CA ALA A 423 6.28 -7.63 -4.49
C ALA A 423 6.80 -6.33 -3.86
N LEU A 424 6.72 -6.20 -2.53
CA LEU A 424 7.25 -5.04 -1.81
C LEU A 424 8.78 -4.98 -1.88
N THR A 425 9.46 -6.12 -1.86
CA THR A 425 10.92 -6.21 -2.05
C THR A 425 11.33 -5.76 -3.46
N LEU A 426 10.62 -6.17 -4.50
CA LEU A 426 10.87 -5.68 -5.87
C LEU A 426 10.67 -4.16 -5.97
N LEU A 427 9.61 -3.64 -5.37
CA LEU A 427 9.37 -2.20 -5.29
C LEU A 427 10.51 -1.49 -4.53
N THR A 428 11.07 -2.09 -3.48
CA THR A 428 12.22 -1.56 -2.75
C THR A 428 13.47 -1.46 -3.63
N PHE A 429 13.78 -2.48 -4.46
CA PHE A 429 14.86 -2.40 -5.43
C PHE A 429 14.65 -1.26 -6.43
N MET A 430 13.41 -1.08 -6.90
CA MET A 430 13.10 0.00 -7.84
C MET A 430 13.19 1.39 -7.20
N LEU A 431 12.80 1.54 -5.94
CA LEU A 431 12.98 2.78 -5.17
C LEU A 431 14.47 3.09 -4.96
N LEU A 432 15.24 2.08 -4.56
CA LEU A 432 16.68 2.21 -4.37
C LEU A 432 17.36 2.60 -5.68
N LEU A 433 16.97 1.98 -6.80
CA LEU A 433 17.48 2.31 -8.13
C LEU A 433 17.19 3.78 -8.48
N ASN A 434 15.94 4.21 -8.38
CA ASN A 434 15.56 5.59 -8.69
C ASN A 434 16.28 6.61 -7.80
N HIS A 435 16.46 6.28 -6.52
CA HIS A 435 17.20 7.13 -5.59
C HIS A 435 18.68 7.22 -5.96
N THR A 436 19.30 6.10 -6.35
CA THR A 436 20.72 6.01 -6.71
C THR A 436 21.04 6.74 -8.02
N VAL A 437 20.11 6.72 -9.00
CA VAL A 437 20.28 7.39 -10.31
C VAL A 437 19.67 8.78 -10.38
N ARG A 438 19.26 9.38 -9.25
CA ARG A 438 18.69 10.73 -9.23
C ARG A 438 19.68 11.79 -9.70
N ARG A 439 19.20 12.97 -9.99
CA ARG A 439 20.07 14.08 -10.42
C ARG A 439 21.02 14.48 -9.27
N PRO A 440 22.33 14.54 -9.50
CA PRO A 440 23.29 15.09 -8.55
C PRO A 440 23.06 16.60 -8.36
N SER A 441 23.54 17.16 -7.25
CA SER A 441 23.53 18.60 -7.00
C SER A 441 24.47 19.32 -7.96
N LEU A 442 24.25 20.64 -8.12
CA LEU A 442 25.15 21.47 -8.93
C LEU A 442 26.56 21.53 -8.32
N SER A 443 26.68 21.48 -6.98
CA SER A 443 27.97 21.43 -6.29
C SER A 443 28.75 20.17 -6.64
N LEU A 444 28.11 19.00 -6.59
CA LEU A 444 28.73 17.74 -6.98
C LEU A 444 29.14 17.75 -8.46
N LEU A 445 28.26 18.23 -9.35
CA LEU A 445 28.57 18.31 -10.78
C LEU A 445 29.81 19.20 -11.09
N LYS A 446 29.98 20.31 -10.36
CA LYS A 446 31.15 21.20 -10.50
C LYS A 446 32.43 20.59 -9.95
N SER A 447 32.35 19.71 -8.96
CA SER A 447 33.52 19.04 -8.36
C SER A 447 34.02 17.84 -9.15
N LEU A 448 33.21 17.29 -10.08
CA LEU A 448 33.60 16.14 -10.87
C LEU A 448 34.69 16.50 -11.89
N PRO A 449 35.69 15.62 -12.10
CA PRO A 449 36.73 15.82 -13.11
C PRO A 449 36.08 16.02 -14.47
N GLN A 450 36.40 17.14 -15.12
CA GLN A 450 36.06 17.34 -16.51
C GLN A 450 36.92 16.36 -17.30
N VAL A 451 36.29 15.51 -18.11
CA VAL A 451 37.04 14.69 -19.08
C VAL A 451 37.81 15.66 -19.96
N GLY A 452 39.12 15.77 -19.71
CA GLY A 452 39.99 16.60 -20.53
C GLY A 452 39.74 16.23 -22.00
N LYS A 453 39.58 17.21 -22.88
CA LYS A 453 39.68 17.00 -24.28
C LYS A 453 41.10 16.43 -24.50
N ALA A 454 41.17 15.11 -24.70
CA ALA A 454 42.37 14.53 -25.25
C ALA A 454 42.59 15.21 -26.61
N HIS A 455 43.61 16.03 -26.67
CA HIS A 455 44.11 16.60 -27.91
C HIS A 455 44.62 15.51 -28.83
#